data_9a5af69ad1eae5b9d31a1cc413c6b5a8
#
_entry.id   9a5af69ad1eae5b9d31a1cc413c6b5a8
#
_cell.length_a   1.000
_cell.length_b   1.000
_cell.length_c   1.000
_cell.angle_alpha   90.00
_cell.angle_beta   90.00
_cell.angle_gamma   90.00
#
_symmetry.space_group_name_H-M   'P 1'
#
loop_
_entity.id
_entity.type
_entity.pdbx_description
1 polymer ?
#
loop_
_entity_poly.entity_id
_entity_poly.type
_entity_poly.pdbx_seq_one_letter_code
_entity_poly.pdbx_strand_id
1 'polypeptide(L)'
;MEQDKWIWIIGILAVLVLAAAAGVVLCRRFRKRYADDELDEMEGLDFEYYCAELLRNRGFIEVEVTKSSGDYGIDILAEKEGVTYAIQCKRYNGPVGVKAVQEAYAGRDFYDRMVGCVLTNQYFTQPAVDAAQKLKILLWDRDYLEEMIEEGC
;
A
#
# COMPACT_ATOMS: atom_id res chain seq x y z
N MET A 1 7.29 49.16 -27.82
CA MET A 1 8.68 48.65 -27.48
C MET A 1 8.81 48.14 -26.07
N GLU A 2 8.17 48.72 -25.03
CA GLU A 2 8.19 48.16 -23.68
C GLU A 2 7.16 47.05 -23.45
N GLN A 3 6.00 47.11 -24.06
CA GLN A 3 4.95 46.09 -23.94
C GLN A 3 5.39 44.72 -24.51
N ASP A 4 6.17 44.70 -25.56
CA ASP A 4 6.67 43.46 -26.17
C ASP A 4 7.63 42.70 -25.27
N LYS A 5 8.43 43.40 -24.45
CA LYS A 5 9.34 42.77 -23.49
C LYS A 5 8.61 41.98 -22.40
N TRP A 6 7.47 42.51 -21.91
CA TRP A 6 6.67 41.83 -20.90
C TRP A 6 6.02 40.54 -21.42
N ILE A 7 5.61 40.52 -22.69
CA ILE A 7 5.06 39.33 -23.35
C ILE A 7 6.10 38.22 -23.41
N TRP A 8 7.35 38.55 -23.76
CA TRP A 8 8.45 37.58 -23.79
C TRP A 8 8.82 37.07 -22.40
N ILE A 9 8.83 37.94 -21.39
CA ILE A 9 9.11 37.56 -20.00
C ILE A 9 8.06 36.60 -19.48
N ILE A 10 6.77 36.89 -19.72
CA ILE A 10 5.66 36.02 -19.32
C ILE A 10 5.75 34.66 -20.04
N GLY A 11 6.08 34.67 -21.34
CA GLY A 11 6.28 33.45 -22.11
C GLY A 11 7.40 32.56 -21.57
N ILE A 12 8.54 33.14 -21.23
CA ILE A 12 9.68 32.43 -20.62
C ILE A 12 9.32 31.86 -19.24
N LEU A 13 8.64 32.66 -18.40
CA LEU A 13 8.15 32.20 -17.08
C LEU A 13 7.19 31.03 -17.22
N ALA A 14 6.24 31.09 -18.14
CA ALA A 14 5.29 30.00 -18.39
C ALA A 14 6.01 28.71 -18.83
N VAL A 15 7.00 28.80 -19.72
CA VAL A 15 7.82 27.64 -20.14
C VAL A 15 8.61 27.04 -18.97
N LEU A 16 9.20 27.88 -18.11
CA LEU A 16 9.93 27.43 -16.93
C LEU A 16 9.03 26.71 -15.93
N VAL A 17 7.83 27.21 -15.68
CA VAL A 17 6.83 26.57 -14.81
C VAL A 17 6.39 25.23 -15.37
N LEU A 18 6.11 25.15 -16.69
CA LEU A 18 5.76 23.90 -17.34
C LEU A 18 6.91 22.87 -17.31
N ALA A 19 8.14 23.32 -17.52
CA ALA A 19 9.32 22.45 -17.42
C ALA A 19 9.53 21.92 -16.00
N ALA A 20 9.35 22.77 -14.98
CA ALA A 20 9.42 22.36 -13.59
C ALA A 20 8.30 21.35 -13.24
N ALA A 21 7.08 21.60 -13.66
CA ALA A 21 5.95 20.68 -13.47
C ALA A 21 6.20 19.32 -14.16
N ALA A 22 6.68 19.34 -15.39
CA ALA A 22 7.07 18.13 -16.12
C ALA A 22 8.20 17.36 -15.41
N GLY A 23 9.20 18.06 -14.87
CA GLY A 23 10.28 17.48 -14.09
C GLY A 23 9.79 16.78 -12.82
N VAL A 24 8.86 17.41 -12.09
CA VAL A 24 8.22 16.82 -10.90
C VAL A 24 7.42 15.55 -11.27
N VAL A 25 6.64 15.59 -12.34
CA VAL A 25 5.87 14.43 -12.81
C VAL A 25 6.78 13.27 -13.23
N LEU A 26 7.86 13.58 -13.96
CA LEU A 26 8.86 12.58 -14.36
C LEU A 26 9.55 11.97 -13.13
N CYS A 27 9.99 12.79 -12.18
CA CYS A 27 10.64 12.33 -10.95
C CYS A 27 9.71 11.41 -10.14
N ARG A 28 8.42 11.77 -10.00
CA ARG A 28 7.41 10.92 -9.35
C ARG A 28 7.22 9.59 -10.08
N ARG A 29 7.16 9.60 -11.43
CA ARG A 29 7.05 8.37 -12.23
C ARG A 29 8.27 7.46 -12.09
N PHE A 30 9.49 8.02 -12.07
CA PHE A 30 10.70 7.25 -11.85
C PHE A 30 10.74 6.65 -10.44
N ARG A 31 10.42 7.44 -9.40
CA ARG A 31 10.38 6.94 -8.01
C ARG A 31 9.34 5.81 -7.85
N LYS A 32 8.14 5.96 -8.45
CA LYS A 32 7.11 4.93 -8.43
C LYS A 32 7.62 3.63 -9.06
N ARG A 33 8.22 3.69 -10.24
CA ARG A 33 8.74 2.49 -10.93
C ARG A 33 9.82 1.75 -10.12
N TYR A 34 10.72 2.47 -9.45
CA TYR A 34 11.73 1.85 -8.58
C TYR A 34 11.10 1.19 -7.34
N ALA A 35 10.11 1.82 -6.72
CA ALA A 35 9.40 1.23 -5.59
C ALA A 35 8.60 -0.02 -5.99
N ASP A 36 8.01 -0.02 -7.19
CA ASP A 36 7.27 -1.16 -7.74
C ASP A 36 8.18 -2.36 -7.97
N ASP A 37 9.34 -2.14 -8.60
CA ASP A 37 10.32 -3.19 -8.87
C ASP A 37 10.87 -3.79 -7.55
N GLU A 38 11.12 -2.96 -6.53
CA GLU A 38 11.59 -3.40 -5.21
C GLU A 38 10.55 -4.25 -4.48
N LEU A 39 9.27 -3.84 -4.50
CA LEU A 39 8.17 -4.60 -3.88
C LEU A 39 7.97 -5.99 -4.51
N ASP A 40 8.15 -6.08 -5.83
CA ASP A 40 7.96 -7.32 -6.57
C ASP A 40 9.17 -8.29 -6.46
N GLU A 41 10.33 -7.80 -5.99
CA GLU A 41 11.54 -8.59 -5.75
C GLU A 41 11.71 -9.05 -4.29
N MET A 42 10.97 -8.45 -3.34
CA MET A 42 11.05 -8.80 -1.92
C MET A 42 10.71 -10.27 -1.66
N GLU A 43 11.37 -10.89 -0.70
CA GLU A 43 10.91 -12.15 -0.11
C GLU A 43 9.70 -11.91 0.82
N GLY A 44 8.92 -12.98 1.09
CA GLY A 44 7.68 -12.85 1.85
C GLY A 44 7.86 -12.20 3.22
N LEU A 45 8.90 -12.60 3.97
CA LEU A 45 9.18 -12.06 5.29
C LEU A 45 9.62 -10.59 5.25
N ASP A 46 10.44 -10.21 4.26
CA ASP A 46 10.87 -8.82 4.07
C ASP A 46 9.67 -7.93 3.74
N PHE A 47 8.74 -8.44 2.94
CA PHE A 47 7.49 -7.75 2.62
C PHE A 47 6.62 -7.52 3.86
N GLU A 48 6.53 -8.48 4.80
CA GLU A 48 5.80 -8.33 6.06
C GLU A 48 6.40 -7.20 6.93
N TYR A 49 7.73 -7.19 7.09
CA TYR A 49 8.42 -6.11 7.82
C TYR A 49 8.26 -4.75 7.14
N TYR A 50 8.36 -4.71 5.82
CA TYR A 50 8.13 -3.48 5.04
C TYR A 50 6.72 -2.95 5.25
N CYS A 51 5.70 -3.81 5.16
CA CYS A 51 4.30 -3.43 5.43
C CYS A 51 4.10 -2.93 6.86
N ALA A 52 4.75 -3.56 7.85
CA ALA A 52 4.70 -3.11 9.23
C ALA A 52 5.27 -1.70 9.42
N GLU A 53 6.39 -1.37 8.76
CA GLU A 53 6.94 -0.01 8.76
C GLU A 53 6.02 1.00 8.08
N LEU A 54 5.42 0.66 6.94
CA LEU A 54 4.43 1.52 6.29
C LEU A 54 3.25 1.81 7.20
N LEU A 55 2.71 0.80 7.89
CA LEU A 55 1.61 0.97 8.83
C LEU A 55 1.98 1.93 9.96
N ARG A 56 3.19 1.80 10.55
CA ARG A 56 3.70 2.73 11.57
C ARG A 56 3.75 4.17 11.05
N ASN A 57 4.26 4.36 9.84
CA ASN A 57 4.33 5.67 9.19
C ASN A 57 2.94 6.26 8.89
N ARG A 58 1.91 5.41 8.83
CA ARG A 58 0.49 5.78 8.63
C ARG A 58 -0.29 5.95 9.93
N GLY A 59 0.40 6.00 11.06
CA GLY A 59 -0.19 6.25 12.38
C GLY A 59 -0.84 5.05 13.02
N PHE A 60 -0.55 3.82 12.55
CA PHE A 60 -0.86 2.62 13.30
C PHE A 60 0.11 2.48 14.47
N ILE A 61 -0.41 2.06 15.60
CA ILE A 61 0.33 1.79 16.83
C ILE A 61 0.24 0.29 17.15
N GLU A 62 1.03 -0.17 18.11
CA GLU A 62 1.11 -1.60 18.50
C GLU A 62 1.32 -2.54 17.31
N VAL A 63 2.09 -2.08 16.31
CA VAL A 63 2.37 -2.85 15.10
C VAL A 63 3.38 -3.94 15.42
N GLU A 64 2.93 -5.17 15.43
CA GLU A 64 3.70 -6.38 15.72
C GLU A 64 3.65 -7.33 14.52
N VAL A 65 4.83 -7.76 14.04
CA VAL A 65 4.95 -8.86 13.06
C VAL A 65 4.90 -10.17 13.85
N THR A 66 3.98 -11.04 13.51
CA THR A 66 3.78 -12.31 14.21
C THR A 66 4.90 -13.31 13.89
N LYS A 67 4.98 -14.40 14.63
CA LYS A 67 5.96 -15.47 14.37
C LYS A 67 5.49 -16.30 13.18
N SER A 68 6.39 -16.61 12.26
CA SER A 68 6.14 -17.35 11.01
C SER A 68 5.65 -18.82 11.19
N SER A 69 5.38 -19.28 12.39
CA SER A 69 4.82 -20.61 12.65
C SER A 69 3.73 -20.56 13.72
N GLY A 70 2.53 -21.03 13.37
CA GLY A 70 1.37 -21.01 14.27
C GLY A 70 0.67 -19.65 14.35
N ASP A 71 0.84 -18.81 13.34
CA ASP A 71 0.26 -17.46 13.21
C ASP A 71 -1.18 -17.44 12.71
N TYR A 72 -1.76 -18.61 12.47
CA TYR A 72 -3.12 -18.77 11.93
C TYR A 72 -3.39 -17.92 10.68
N GLY A 73 -2.35 -17.65 9.89
CA GLY A 73 -2.41 -16.88 8.67
C GLY A 73 -2.51 -15.36 8.87
N ILE A 74 -2.03 -14.84 10.01
CA ILE A 74 -1.91 -13.41 10.26
C ILE A 74 -0.43 -13.07 10.44
N ASP A 75 0.03 -12.10 9.66
CA ASP A 75 1.43 -11.70 9.64
C ASP A 75 1.67 -10.43 10.47
N ILE A 76 0.65 -9.55 10.60
CA ILE A 76 0.78 -8.31 11.36
C ILE A 76 -0.47 -8.09 12.24
N LEU A 77 -0.24 -7.75 13.50
CA LEU A 77 -1.24 -7.18 14.40
C LEU A 77 -0.97 -5.69 14.54
N ALA A 78 -2.04 -4.88 14.58
CA ALA A 78 -1.90 -3.42 14.68
C ALA A 78 -3.16 -2.79 15.31
N GLU A 79 -3.03 -1.52 15.73
CA GLU A 79 -4.16 -0.69 16.17
C GLU A 79 -4.11 0.68 15.51
N LYS A 80 -5.28 1.24 15.19
CA LYS A 80 -5.39 2.62 14.76
C LYS A 80 -6.71 3.21 15.28
N GLU A 81 -6.63 4.32 16.01
CA GLU A 81 -7.81 5.05 16.53
C GLU A 81 -8.77 4.16 17.35
N GLY A 82 -8.23 3.24 18.14
CA GLY A 82 -8.99 2.30 18.97
C GLY A 82 -9.57 1.11 18.21
N VAL A 83 -9.27 0.96 16.91
CA VAL A 83 -9.64 -0.20 16.09
C VAL A 83 -8.47 -1.15 15.98
N THR A 84 -8.66 -2.43 16.30
CA THR A 84 -7.63 -3.46 16.24
C THR A 84 -7.71 -4.25 14.95
N TYR A 85 -6.55 -4.54 14.36
CA TYR A 85 -6.41 -5.17 13.04
C TYR A 85 -5.63 -6.48 13.13
N ALA A 86 -6.07 -7.47 12.35
CA ALA A 86 -5.33 -8.67 12.00
C ALA A 86 -5.09 -8.65 10.48
N ILE A 87 -3.83 -8.58 10.07
CA ILE A 87 -3.45 -8.33 8.68
C ILE A 87 -2.65 -9.52 8.16
N GLN A 88 -3.14 -10.12 7.07
CA GLN A 88 -2.45 -11.12 6.29
C GLN A 88 -1.72 -10.44 5.14
N CYS A 89 -0.41 -10.62 5.04
CA CYS A 89 0.41 -10.12 3.95
C CYS A 89 0.58 -11.19 2.86
N LYS A 90 0.41 -10.80 1.60
CA LYS A 90 0.63 -11.70 0.45
C LYS A 90 1.51 -11.03 -0.59
N ARG A 91 2.79 -11.41 -0.60
CA ARG A 91 3.73 -11.03 -1.67
C ARG A 91 3.69 -12.09 -2.77
N TYR A 92 3.01 -11.80 -3.88
CA TYR A 92 2.79 -12.72 -4.99
C TYR A 92 3.25 -12.11 -6.32
N ASN A 93 3.44 -12.97 -7.34
CA ASN A 93 3.71 -12.56 -8.72
C ASN A 93 2.44 -12.58 -9.60
N GLY A 94 1.28 -12.71 -8.99
CA GLY A 94 -0.01 -12.77 -9.69
C GLY A 94 -1.17 -12.55 -8.73
N PRO A 95 -2.43 -12.55 -9.25
CA PRO A 95 -3.60 -12.17 -8.46
C PRO A 95 -3.81 -13.04 -7.21
N VAL A 96 -4.25 -12.41 -6.13
CA VAL A 96 -4.52 -13.06 -4.85
C VAL A 96 -5.93 -13.64 -4.83
N GLY A 97 -6.01 -14.93 -4.52
CA GLY A 97 -7.27 -15.69 -4.52
C GLY A 97 -7.99 -15.69 -3.16
N VAL A 98 -9.15 -16.34 -3.15
CA VAL A 98 -10.07 -16.44 -1.99
C VAL A 98 -9.43 -17.02 -0.72
N LYS A 99 -8.39 -17.84 -0.84
CA LYS A 99 -7.71 -18.47 0.29
C LYS A 99 -7.14 -17.45 1.26
N ALA A 100 -6.54 -16.38 0.77
CA ALA A 100 -6.00 -15.31 1.61
C ALA A 100 -7.11 -14.61 2.46
N VAL A 101 -8.28 -14.44 1.87
CA VAL A 101 -9.45 -13.88 2.58
C VAL A 101 -9.93 -14.82 3.69
N GLN A 102 -9.95 -16.14 3.42
CA GLN A 102 -10.33 -17.15 4.40
C GLN A 102 -9.32 -17.21 5.57
N GLU A 103 -8.02 -17.11 5.27
CA GLU A 103 -6.96 -17.03 6.28
C GLU A 103 -7.11 -15.79 7.14
N ALA A 104 -7.29 -14.60 6.54
CA ALA A 104 -7.52 -13.36 7.27
C ALA A 104 -8.80 -13.39 8.14
N TYR A 105 -9.87 -14.03 7.65
CA TYR A 105 -11.11 -14.21 8.42
C TYR A 105 -10.88 -15.07 9.65
N ALA A 106 -10.25 -16.24 9.49
CA ALA A 106 -9.99 -17.15 10.59
C ALA A 106 -9.02 -16.55 11.62
N GLY A 107 -7.95 -15.89 11.14
CA GLY A 107 -6.96 -15.27 12.00
C GLY A 107 -7.50 -14.06 12.76
N ARG A 108 -8.33 -13.24 12.14
CA ARG A 108 -9.01 -12.14 12.83
C ARG A 108 -9.75 -12.64 14.09
N ASP A 109 -10.54 -13.67 13.95
CA ASP A 109 -11.32 -14.23 15.05
C ASP A 109 -10.42 -14.91 16.09
N PHE A 110 -9.34 -15.59 15.64
CA PHE A 110 -8.38 -16.22 16.54
C PHE A 110 -7.65 -15.20 17.44
N TYR A 111 -7.30 -14.02 16.89
CA TYR A 111 -6.61 -12.96 17.61
C TYR A 111 -7.56 -11.96 18.29
N ASP A 112 -8.85 -12.19 18.29
CA ASP A 112 -9.88 -11.30 18.83
C ASP A 112 -9.75 -9.86 18.32
N ARG A 113 -9.50 -9.69 16.98
CA ARG A 113 -9.36 -8.39 16.35
C ARG A 113 -10.66 -7.93 15.71
N MET A 114 -10.90 -6.62 15.74
CA MET A 114 -12.12 -6.02 15.19
C MET A 114 -12.17 -6.11 13.67
N VAL A 115 -11.00 -5.97 13.00
CA VAL A 115 -10.88 -5.90 11.56
C VAL A 115 -9.87 -6.94 11.07
N GLY A 116 -10.28 -7.76 10.09
CA GLY A 116 -9.40 -8.60 9.30
C GLY A 116 -9.07 -7.92 7.98
N CYS A 117 -7.82 -8.03 7.53
CA CYS A 117 -7.35 -7.42 6.30
C CYS A 117 -6.41 -8.35 5.52
N VAL A 118 -6.43 -8.27 4.20
CA VAL A 118 -5.38 -8.82 3.33
C VAL A 118 -4.67 -7.66 2.65
N LEU A 119 -3.35 -7.60 2.82
CA LEU A 119 -2.46 -6.61 2.19
C LEU A 119 -1.57 -7.32 1.15
N THR A 120 -1.48 -6.78 -0.06
CA THR A 120 -0.73 -7.43 -1.14
C THR A 120 -0.08 -6.42 -2.09
N ASN A 121 1.03 -6.83 -2.73
CA ASN A 121 1.66 -6.15 -3.86
C ASN A 121 0.92 -6.38 -5.19
N GLN A 122 -0.20 -7.10 -5.19
CA GLN A 122 -0.96 -7.50 -6.38
C GLN A 122 -2.43 -7.09 -6.28
N TYR A 123 -3.23 -7.52 -7.23
CA TYR A 123 -4.68 -7.33 -7.25
C TYR A 123 -5.41 -8.60 -6.82
N PHE A 124 -6.66 -8.46 -6.43
CA PHE A 124 -7.49 -9.59 -5.99
C PHE A 124 -8.31 -10.17 -7.15
N THR A 125 -8.52 -11.49 -7.13
CA THR A 125 -9.46 -12.12 -8.04
C THR A 125 -10.91 -11.77 -7.65
N GLN A 126 -11.85 -11.82 -8.62
CA GLN A 126 -13.26 -11.54 -8.33
C GLN A 126 -13.84 -12.44 -7.22
N PRO A 127 -13.55 -13.77 -7.17
CA PRO A 127 -13.99 -14.61 -6.04
C PRO A 127 -13.43 -14.16 -4.68
N ALA A 128 -12.20 -13.59 -4.64
CA ALA A 128 -11.65 -13.04 -3.40
C ALA A 128 -12.40 -11.78 -2.95
N VAL A 129 -12.72 -10.89 -3.88
CA VAL A 129 -13.53 -9.68 -3.62
C VAL A 129 -14.91 -10.06 -3.10
N ASP A 130 -15.60 -11.00 -3.74
CA ASP A 130 -16.93 -11.45 -3.35
C ASP A 130 -16.92 -12.07 -1.94
N ALA A 131 -15.91 -12.88 -1.63
CA ALA A 131 -15.72 -13.47 -0.31
C ALA A 131 -15.43 -12.40 0.76
N ALA A 132 -14.56 -11.44 0.46
CA ALA A 132 -14.19 -10.37 1.37
C ALA A 132 -15.38 -9.50 1.76
N GLN A 133 -16.26 -9.16 0.80
CA GLN A 133 -17.51 -8.45 1.08
C GLN A 133 -18.42 -9.20 2.06
N LYS A 134 -18.61 -10.52 1.86
CA LYS A 134 -19.43 -11.37 2.73
C LYS A 134 -18.84 -11.54 4.13
N LEU A 135 -17.52 -11.73 4.20
CA LEU A 135 -16.79 -12.00 5.44
C LEU A 135 -16.36 -10.72 6.17
N LYS A 136 -16.59 -9.54 5.56
CA LYS A 136 -16.19 -8.22 6.08
C LYS A 136 -14.67 -8.15 6.33
N ILE A 137 -13.90 -8.60 5.35
CA ILE A 137 -12.45 -8.49 5.32
C ILE A 137 -12.07 -7.32 4.42
N LEU A 138 -11.17 -6.47 4.88
CA LEU A 138 -10.61 -5.38 4.07
C LEU A 138 -9.60 -5.95 3.07
N LEU A 139 -9.62 -5.39 1.88
CA LEU A 139 -8.64 -5.70 0.84
C LEU A 139 -7.81 -4.46 0.55
N TRP A 140 -6.53 -4.54 0.85
CA TRP A 140 -5.53 -3.54 0.54
C TRP A 140 -4.64 -4.09 -0.58
N ASP A 141 -4.99 -3.73 -1.81
CA ASP A 141 -4.31 -4.16 -3.02
C ASP A 141 -3.11 -3.27 -3.35
N ARG A 142 -2.53 -3.46 -4.53
CA ARG A 142 -1.39 -2.70 -5.01
C ARG A 142 -1.66 -1.20 -5.02
N ASP A 143 -2.81 -0.76 -5.49
CA ASP A 143 -3.13 0.68 -5.56
C ASP A 143 -3.15 1.30 -4.17
N TYR A 144 -3.72 0.62 -3.19
CA TYR A 144 -3.73 1.06 -1.79
C TYR A 144 -2.32 1.05 -1.17
N LEU A 145 -1.50 0.04 -1.48
CA LEU A 145 -0.12 -0.04 -1.02
C LEU A 145 0.72 1.11 -1.59
N GLU A 146 0.58 1.43 -2.86
CA GLU A 146 1.24 2.57 -3.52
C GLU A 146 0.81 3.90 -2.91
N GLU A 147 -0.49 4.08 -2.60
CA GLU A 147 -1.00 5.26 -1.89
C GLU A 147 -0.36 5.40 -0.50
N MET A 148 -0.22 4.30 0.23
CA MET A 148 0.48 4.31 1.52
C MET A 148 1.95 4.74 1.39
N ILE A 149 2.64 4.35 0.33
CA ILE A 149 4.04 4.73 0.08
C ILE A 149 4.14 6.22 -0.27
N GLU A 150 3.26 6.72 -1.16
CA GLU A 150 3.30 8.10 -1.63
C GLU A 150 3.01 9.14 -0.53
N GLU A 151 2.07 8.85 0.37
CA GLU A 151 1.71 9.78 1.46
C GLU A 151 2.65 9.72 2.67
N GLY A 152 3.52 8.71 2.75
CA GLY A 152 4.53 8.55 3.82
C GLY A 152 5.85 9.28 3.55
N CYS A 153 5.96 10.03 2.45
CA CYS A 153 7.18 10.75 2.04
C CYS A 153 7.11 12.26 2.33
#